data_7c8f4489167d1a80d9205a16aeb9d8d6
#
_entry.id   7c8f4489167d1a80d9205a16aeb9d8d6
#
_cell.length_a   1.000
_cell.length_b   1.000
_cell.length_c   1.000
_cell.angle_alpha   90.00
_cell.angle_beta   90.00
_cell.angle_gamma   90.00
#
_symmetry.space_group_name_H-M   'P 1'
#
loop_
_entity.id
_entity.type
_entity.pdbx_description
1 polymer ?
#
loop_
_entity_poly.entity_id
_entity_poly.type
_entity_poly.pdbx_seq_one_letter_code
_entity_poly.pdbx_strand_id
1 'polypeptide(L)'
;NFNNKDRDYYESVFIDSSDSFDWLDSTINEQNSGWVHTSSIRAPQKVFKYISVNPSMNFKSVWVDESFDGNWNDSTLSFTKVEKQGFAARTTGSFSINSNTQIYGLFPIPFGPMRAIRHTMSPSIGYSWTPDFSKPLFGKDLGYIITKTDSAGKEYFHDRFGGTMAGNTSRAERKSMNFGLNNVFQAKVKNGDKEKKVDLLSWRMSSSYNFAADSMHLANLRSSVRSKISGKLNLNLNMTHDFYKYDTDRNKRIAEYNKNENGFFDPRLTSARLSTGFRFSGKRWTERTDTEIVEDTTDIEEDLAGPGLINPLKNRKNTLDNSNLWSTNVSLSYSYTATNPEDPRKTFWVNTNSSINVTEKWRVSYRARFDMIIQDLVSHSFSVHRDLHCWELSLNWTPSGMGQGINFKLNVKSPSLKDIKIEKKSGVFSGPRF
;
A
#
# COMPACT_ATOMS: atom_id res chain seq x y z
N ASN A 1 7.00 2.93 -25.60
CA ASN A 1 6.46 1.57 -25.48
C ASN A 1 5.31 1.42 -26.45
N PHE A 2 5.38 0.40 -27.30
CA PHE A 2 4.27 -0.04 -28.14
C PHE A 2 3.43 -1.01 -27.32
N ASN A 3 2.13 -0.79 -27.26
CA ASN A 3 1.19 -1.68 -26.62
C ASN A 3 0.06 -1.99 -27.59
N ASN A 4 -0.29 -3.25 -27.71
CA ASN A 4 -1.47 -3.75 -28.40
C ASN A 4 -2.42 -4.31 -27.34
N LYS A 5 -3.70 -4.00 -27.48
CA LYS A 5 -4.72 -4.44 -26.52
C LYS A 5 -5.89 -5.01 -27.31
N ASP A 6 -5.94 -6.34 -27.36
CA ASP A 6 -7.03 -7.06 -27.96
C ASP A 6 -8.15 -7.27 -26.93
N ARG A 7 -9.37 -6.98 -27.30
CA ARG A 7 -10.56 -7.27 -26.51
C ARG A 7 -11.58 -7.97 -27.39
N ASP A 8 -11.98 -9.15 -26.97
CA ASP A 8 -13.07 -9.88 -27.55
C ASP A 8 -14.37 -9.53 -26.80
N TYR A 9 -15.34 -8.99 -27.51
CA TYR A 9 -16.69 -8.79 -27.01
C TYR A 9 -17.65 -9.75 -27.67
N TYR A 10 -18.50 -10.35 -26.86
CA TYR A 10 -19.64 -11.14 -27.36
C TYR A 10 -20.89 -10.26 -27.26
N GLU A 11 -21.43 -9.86 -28.37
CA GLU A 11 -22.71 -9.18 -28.45
C GLU A 11 -23.77 -10.17 -28.97
N SER A 12 -24.74 -10.51 -28.10
CA SER A 12 -25.88 -11.33 -28.50
C SER A 12 -26.99 -10.41 -29.02
N VAL A 13 -27.22 -10.44 -30.32
CA VAL A 13 -28.30 -9.71 -30.94
C VAL A 13 -29.53 -10.64 -31.04
N PHE A 14 -30.61 -10.20 -30.41
CA PHE A 14 -31.91 -10.90 -30.51
C PHE A 14 -32.60 -10.55 -31.83
N ILE A 15 -32.77 -11.52 -32.73
CA ILE A 15 -33.54 -11.36 -33.95
C ILE A 15 -34.84 -12.14 -33.79
N ASP A 16 -35.95 -11.41 -33.66
CA ASP A 16 -37.30 -11.99 -33.68
C ASP A 16 -37.69 -12.24 -35.16
N SER A 17 -37.51 -13.46 -35.61
CA SER A 17 -38.15 -13.96 -36.81
C SER A 17 -39.22 -14.96 -36.38
N SER A 18 -40.41 -14.78 -36.86
CA SER A 18 -41.67 -15.40 -36.45
C SER A 18 -41.75 -16.95 -36.39
N ASP A 19 -40.65 -17.68 -36.59
CA ASP A 19 -40.67 -19.15 -36.57
C ASP A 19 -39.42 -19.85 -35.99
N SER A 20 -38.37 -19.12 -35.51
CA SER A 20 -37.23 -19.75 -34.83
C SER A 20 -36.42 -18.73 -34.02
N PHE A 21 -36.08 -19.09 -32.79
CA PHE A 21 -35.16 -18.32 -31.96
C PHE A 21 -33.73 -18.66 -32.35
N ASP A 22 -33.06 -17.83 -33.15
CA ASP A 22 -31.65 -17.95 -33.43
C ASP A 22 -30.86 -16.87 -32.69
N TRP A 23 -29.90 -17.30 -31.90
CA TRP A 23 -28.89 -16.43 -31.29
C TRP A 23 -27.75 -16.30 -32.29
N LEU A 24 -27.56 -15.12 -32.84
CA LEU A 24 -26.36 -14.82 -33.60
C LEU A 24 -25.28 -14.29 -32.60
N ASP A 25 -24.35 -15.14 -32.27
CA ASP A 25 -23.13 -14.70 -31.58
C ASP A 25 -22.20 -14.03 -32.60
N SER A 26 -22.14 -12.70 -32.58
CA SER A 26 -21.12 -11.98 -33.34
C SER A 26 -19.95 -11.65 -32.39
N THR A 27 -18.79 -12.15 -32.68
CA THR A 27 -17.54 -11.77 -32.01
C THR A 27 -17.05 -10.48 -32.66
N ILE A 28 -17.14 -9.38 -31.91
CA ILE A 28 -16.53 -8.11 -32.31
C ILE A 28 -15.11 -8.12 -31.75
N ASN A 29 -14.13 -8.17 -32.61
CA ASN A 29 -12.72 -8.10 -32.26
C ASN A 29 -12.28 -6.63 -32.37
N GLU A 30 -12.15 -5.92 -31.23
CA GLU A 30 -11.60 -4.56 -31.20
C GLU A 30 -10.09 -4.64 -30.94
N GLN A 31 -9.29 -4.30 -31.96
CA GLN A 31 -7.84 -4.13 -31.84
C GLN A 31 -7.51 -2.66 -31.63
N ASN A 32 -6.99 -2.34 -30.46
CA ASN A 32 -6.53 -0.99 -30.12
C ASN A 32 -5.00 -0.97 -30.09
N SER A 33 -4.36 -0.28 -31.02
CA SER A 33 -2.92 -0.13 -31.09
C SER A 33 -2.49 1.31 -30.85
N GLY A 34 -1.28 1.49 -30.32
CA GLY A 34 -0.76 2.83 -30.11
C GLY A 34 0.63 2.89 -29.47
N TRP A 35 1.21 4.08 -29.51
CA TRP A 35 2.53 4.39 -28.99
C TRP A 35 2.41 5.32 -27.79
N VAL A 36 3.06 4.98 -26.68
CA VAL A 36 3.12 5.82 -25.49
C VAL A 36 4.52 6.39 -25.33
N HIS A 37 4.60 7.72 -25.40
CA HIS A 37 5.81 8.49 -25.15
C HIS A 37 5.70 9.17 -23.79
N THR A 38 6.63 8.90 -22.90
CA THR A 38 6.76 9.62 -21.63
C THR A 38 8.08 10.38 -21.61
N SER A 39 8.00 11.67 -21.35
CA SER A 39 9.16 12.55 -21.23
C SER A 39 9.11 13.28 -19.90
N SER A 40 10.25 13.40 -19.23
CA SER A 40 10.36 14.20 -18.02
C SER A 40 11.57 15.12 -18.08
N ILE A 41 11.33 16.39 -17.79
CA ILE A 41 12.37 17.42 -17.69
C ILE A 41 12.52 17.74 -16.22
N ARG A 42 13.74 17.67 -15.69
CA ARG A 42 14.07 18.00 -14.31
C ARG A 42 15.26 18.93 -14.28
N ALA A 43 15.16 19.97 -13.45
CA ALA A 43 16.22 20.98 -13.31
C ALA A 43 16.57 21.18 -11.81
N PRO A 44 17.24 20.22 -11.18
CA PRO A 44 17.60 20.33 -9.77
C PRO A 44 18.59 21.47 -9.54
N GLN A 45 18.29 22.30 -8.56
CA GLN A 45 19.09 23.46 -8.18
C GLN A 45 19.27 23.55 -6.67
N LYS A 46 20.34 24.20 -6.25
CA LYS A 46 20.54 24.56 -4.86
C LYS A 46 20.46 26.08 -4.68
N VAL A 47 19.51 26.51 -3.87
CA VAL A 47 19.32 27.89 -3.51
C VAL A 47 19.92 28.12 -2.14
N PHE A 48 20.66 29.23 -1.96
CA PHE A 48 21.36 29.57 -0.73
C PHE A 48 22.25 28.45 -0.15
N LYS A 49 22.77 27.56 -1.02
CA LYS A 49 23.61 26.38 -0.66
C LYS A 49 22.91 25.28 0.15
N TYR A 50 21.79 25.55 0.82
CA TYR A 50 21.16 24.65 1.77
C TYR A 50 19.79 24.13 1.32
N ILE A 51 19.11 24.86 0.44
CA ILE A 51 17.77 24.50 -0.02
C ILE A 51 17.87 23.85 -1.41
N SER A 52 17.49 22.61 -1.50
CA SER A 52 17.35 21.91 -2.79
C SER A 52 15.99 22.20 -3.39
N VAL A 53 15.95 22.75 -4.60
CA VAL A 53 14.73 23.05 -5.35
C VAL A 53 14.75 22.22 -6.64
N ASN A 54 13.73 21.41 -6.85
CA ASN A 54 13.65 20.45 -7.94
C ASN A 54 12.37 20.70 -8.77
N PRO A 55 12.38 21.65 -9.70
CA PRO A 55 11.30 21.77 -10.67
C PRO A 55 11.33 20.59 -11.63
N SER A 56 10.15 20.11 -11.99
CA SER A 56 9.99 19.03 -12.96
C SER A 56 8.73 19.22 -13.79
N MET A 57 8.84 18.86 -15.07
CA MET A 57 7.73 18.76 -16.00
C MET A 57 7.67 17.33 -16.52
N ASN A 58 6.48 16.74 -16.48
CA ASN A 58 6.26 15.42 -17.03
C ASN A 58 5.24 15.52 -18.14
N PHE A 59 5.54 14.92 -19.28
CA PHE A 59 4.67 14.86 -20.45
C PHE A 59 4.41 13.40 -20.80
N LYS A 60 3.16 13.11 -21.12
CA LYS A 60 2.74 11.83 -21.66
C LYS A 60 2.00 12.10 -22.96
N SER A 61 2.57 11.65 -24.08
CA SER A 61 1.94 11.66 -25.39
C SER A 61 1.56 10.25 -25.78
N VAL A 62 0.30 10.06 -26.12
CA VAL A 62 -0.21 8.78 -26.62
C VAL A 62 -0.66 9.00 -28.05
N TRP A 63 -0.10 8.22 -28.95
CA TRP A 63 -0.41 8.21 -30.38
C TRP A 63 -1.21 6.96 -30.65
N VAL A 64 -2.34 7.12 -31.29
CA VAL A 64 -3.29 6.07 -31.63
C VAL A 64 -3.63 6.15 -33.11
N ASP A 65 -4.03 5.06 -33.68
CA ASP A 65 -4.44 4.93 -35.07
C ASP A 65 -5.93 5.18 -35.28
N GLU A 66 -6.67 5.33 -34.18
CA GLU A 66 -8.09 5.62 -34.18
C GLU A 66 -8.46 6.65 -33.09
N SER A 67 -9.51 7.40 -33.34
CA SER A 67 -10.13 8.30 -32.36
C SER A 67 -11.65 8.29 -32.55
N PHE A 68 -12.38 8.88 -31.63
CA PHE A 68 -13.83 8.89 -31.69
C PHE A 68 -14.37 10.32 -31.73
N ASP A 69 -15.04 10.68 -32.83
CA ASP A 69 -15.80 11.93 -32.89
C ASP A 69 -17.19 11.69 -32.28
N GLY A 70 -17.78 12.75 -31.75
CA GLY A 70 -19.12 12.71 -31.14
C GLY A 70 -20.12 13.51 -31.95
N ASN A 71 -21.13 12.84 -32.53
CA ASN A 71 -22.27 13.53 -33.12
C ASN A 71 -23.30 13.79 -32.03
N TRP A 72 -23.62 15.05 -31.80
CA TRP A 72 -24.60 15.45 -30.81
C TRP A 72 -26.04 15.23 -31.32
N ASN A 73 -26.89 14.63 -30.52
CA ASN A 73 -28.31 14.46 -30.80
C ASN A 73 -29.12 15.27 -29.76
N ASP A 74 -29.79 16.34 -30.23
CA ASP A 74 -30.57 17.21 -29.39
C ASP A 74 -31.81 16.52 -28.81
N SER A 75 -32.34 15.50 -29.47
CA SER A 75 -33.54 14.78 -29.00
C SER A 75 -33.24 13.85 -27.83
N THR A 76 -32.07 13.22 -27.83
CA THR A 76 -31.65 12.26 -26.78
C THR A 76 -30.68 12.89 -25.77
N LEU A 77 -30.26 14.16 -25.97
CA LEU A 77 -29.27 14.85 -25.17
C LEU A 77 -27.99 14.01 -24.95
N SER A 78 -27.54 13.36 -26.00
CA SER A 78 -26.40 12.45 -25.94
C SER A 78 -25.51 12.53 -27.16
N PHE A 79 -24.24 12.13 -26.98
CA PHE A 79 -23.31 11.98 -28.10
C PHE A 79 -23.41 10.54 -28.66
N THR A 80 -23.57 10.43 -29.95
CA THR A 80 -23.32 9.16 -30.68
C THR A 80 -21.86 9.11 -31.05
N LYS A 81 -21.18 8.06 -30.63
CA LYS A 81 -19.77 7.79 -30.91
C LYS A 81 -19.59 7.42 -32.38
N VAL A 82 -18.72 8.12 -33.07
CA VAL A 82 -18.36 7.87 -34.47
C VAL A 82 -16.88 7.61 -34.53
N GLU A 83 -16.54 6.40 -34.97
CA GLU A 83 -15.15 6.02 -35.16
C GLU A 83 -14.50 6.80 -36.30
N LYS A 84 -13.29 7.29 -36.01
CA LYS A 84 -12.47 8.01 -36.99
C LYS A 84 -11.12 7.34 -37.08
N GLN A 85 -10.93 6.61 -38.15
CA GLN A 85 -9.66 5.98 -38.49
C GLN A 85 -8.63 7.04 -38.88
N GLY A 86 -7.39 6.83 -38.45
CA GLY A 86 -6.24 7.66 -38.75
C GLY A 86 -5.52 8.15 -37.52
N PHE A 87 -4.33 8.66 -37.72
CA PHE A 87 -3.46 9.11 -36.66
C PHE A 87 -4.11 10.18 -35.80
N ALA A 88 -4.14 9.94 -34.50
CA ALA A 88 -4.54 10.91 -33.48
C ALA A 88 -3.54 10.88 -32.31
N ALA A 89 -3.27 12.05 -31.75
CA ALA A 89 -2.31 12.19 -30.65
C ALA A 89 -2.92 13.00 -29.50
N ARG A 90 -2.74 12.49 -28.28
CA ARG A 90 -3.10 13.21 -27.05
C ARG A 90 -1.86 13.40 -26.19
N THR A 91 -1.50 14.64 -25.94
CA THR A 91 -0.41 14.99 -25.03
C THR A 91 -0.97 15.63 -23.78
N THR A 92 -0.65 15.03 -22.65
CA THR A 92 -0.99 15.53 -21.31
C THR A 92 0.30 15.84 -20.56
N GLY A 93 0.22 16.69 -19.53
CA GLY A 93 1.41 17.03 -18.77
C GLY A 93 1.10 17.48 -17.35
N SER A 94 2.12 17.50 -16.52
CA SER A 94 2.06 18.04 -15.17
C SER A 94 3.35 18.79 -14.86
N PHE A 95 3.22 19.83 -14.08
CA PHE A 95 4.32 20.60 -13.52
C PHE A 95 4.40 20.32 -12.02
N SER A 96 5.61 20.17 -11.49
CA SER A 96 5.82 20.15 -10.05
C SER A 96 7.14 20.82 -9.67
N ILE A 97 7.14 21.44 -8.51
CA ILE A 97 8.32 21.99 -7.87
C ILE A 97 8.39 21.49 -6.45
N ASN A 98 9.48 20.83 -6.08
CA ASN A 98 9.69 20.32 -4.73
C ASN A 98 10.91 20.99 -4.14
N SER A 99 10.77 21.49 -2.92
CA SER A 99 11.84 22.10 -2.17
C SER A 99 12.04 21.37 -0.85
N ASN A 100 13.27 21.09 -0.51
CA ASN A 100 13.63 20.49 0.77
C ASN A 100 14.95 21.04 1.29
N THR A 101 15.11 20.98 2.60
CA THR A 101 16.35 21.30 3.29
C THR A 101 16.57 20.37 4.46
N GLN A 102 17.76 20.40 5.05
CA GLN A 102 18.09 19.62 6.23
C GLN A 102 18.69 20.53 7.29
N ILE A 103 18.14 20.44 8.50
CA ILE A 103 18.56 21.18 9.68
C ILE A 103 19.06 20.14 10.70
N TYR A 104 20.24 20.40 11.24
CA TYR A 104 20.89 19.49 12.18
C TYR A 104 20.99 20.11 13.55
N GLY A 105 20.62 19.34 14.57
CA GLY A 105 20.88 19.63 15.97
C GLY A 105 21.72 18.51 16.58
N LEU A 106 22.70 18.88 17.41
CA LEU A 106 23.49 17.92 18.19
C LEU A 106 23.34 18.26 19.66
N PHE A 107 22.80 17.33 20.43
CA PHE A 107 22.54 17.46 21.84
C PHE A 107 23.47 16.49 22.58
N PRO A 108 24.52 16.99 23.29
CA PRO A 108 25.36 16.15 24.14
C PRO A 108 24.54 15.63 25.31
N ILE A 109 24.45 14.32 25.46
CA ILE A 109 23.77 13.65 26.58
C ILE A 109 24.68 12.54 27.09
N PRO A 110 25.50 12.82 28.12
CA PRO A 110 26.37 11.83 28.70
C PRO A 110 25.59 10.93 29.68
N PHE A 111 24.75 10.02 29.12
CA PHE A 111 24.01 9.08 29.94
C PHE A 111 24.38 7.64 29.53
N GLY A 112 25.08 6.93 30.40
CA GLY A 112 25.56 5.58 30.15
C GLY A 112 26.46 5.49 28.91
N PRO A 113 26.19 4.57 27.96
CA PRO A 113 26.97 4.44 26.72
C PRO A 113 26.67 5.53 25.69
N MET A 114 25.59 6.33 25.87
CA MET A 114 25.24 7.43 24.98
C MET A 114 26.13 8.64 25.19
N ARG A 115 26.60 9.24 24.09
CA ARG A 115 27.42 10.45 24.09
C ARG A 115 26.68 11.69 23.62
N ALA A 116 25.83 11.51 22.61
CA ALA A 116 25.05 12.59 22.04
C ALA A 116 23.84 12.06 21.28
N ILE A 117 22.79 12.87 21.14
CA ILE A 117 21.68 12.67 20.23
C ILE A 117 21.81 13.66 19.08
N ARG A 118 21.83 13.15 17.87
CA ARG A 118 21.72 13.95 16.66
C ARG A 118 20.26 13.98 16.23
N HIS A 119 19.69 15.16 16.11
CA HIS A 119 18.39 15.40 15.50
C HIS A 119 18.61 15.95 14.09
N THR A 120 18.04 15.29 13.11
CA THR A 120 17.98 15.77 11.71
C THR A 120 16.53 16.07 11.39
N MET A 121 16.24 17.33 11.11
CA MET A 121 14.91 17.79 10.69
C MET A 121 14.96 18.11 9.19
N SER A 122 14.10 17.50 8.40
CA SER A 122 14.03 17.70 6.95
C SER A 122 12.64 18.21 6.57
N PRO A 123 12.39 19.52 6.62
CA PRO A 123 11.18 20.10 6.08
C PRO A 123 11.17 20.03 4.54
N SER A 124 10.01 19.81 3.97
CA SER A 124 9.77 19.79 2.53
C SER A 124 8.47 20.48 2.20
N ILE A 125 8.48 21.20 1.10
CA ILE A 125 7.30 21.81 0.49
C ILE A 125 7.30 21.49 -0.99
N GLY A 126 6.16 21.08 -1.52
CA GLY A 126 6.00 20.75 -2.92
C GLY A 126 4.75 21.41 -3.47
N TYR A 127 4.83 21.91 -4.69
CA TYR A 127 3.67 22.35 -5.45
C TYR A 127 3.54 21.49 -6.68
N SER A 128 2.33 21.05 -7.01
CA SER A 128 2.02 20.31 -8.23
C SER A 128 0.80 20.87 -8.92
N TRP A 129 0.87 20.93 -10.23
CA TRP A 129 -0.21 21.38 -11.09
C TRP A 129 -0.36 20.44 -12.27
N THR A 130 -1.58 20.00 -12.49
CA THR A 130 -1.99 19.26 -13.68
C THR A 130 -3.21 19.99 -14.24
N PRO A 131 -3.15 20.49 -15.48
CA PRO A 131 -4.26 21.21 -16.09
C PRO A 131 -5.50 20.33 -16.29
N ASP A 132 -6.63 20.99 -16.40
CA ASP A 132 -7.84 20.39 -16.96
C ASP A 132 -7.68 20.38 -18.49
N PHE A 133 -7.54 19.20 -19.08
CA PHE A 133 -7.34 19.03 -20.51
C PHE A 133 -8.64 19.08 -21.32
N SER A 134 -9.80 19.31 -20.68
CA SER A 134 -11.06 19.59 -21.36
C SER A 134 -11.23 21.07 -21.68
N LYS A 135 -10.38 21.92 -21.10
CA LYS A 135 -10.40 23.37 -21.29
C LYS A 135 -9.23 23.85 -22.12
N PRO A 136 -9.34 25.03 -22.75
CA PRO A 136 -8.22 25.62 -23.46
C PRO A 136 -7.00 25.79 -22.56
N LEU A 137 -5.84 25.31 -22.99
CA LEU A 137 -4.59 25.46 -22.28
C LEU A 137 -3.76 26.57 -22.94
N PHE A 138 -3.40 27.58 -22.17
CA PHE A 138 -2.72 28.79 -22.68
C PHE A 138 -3.42 29.47 -23.88
N GLY A 139 -4.77 29.47 -23.84
CA GLY A 139 -5.61 30.05 -24.88
C GLY A 139 -5.82 29.18 -26.13
N LYS A 140 -5.25 27.99 -26.17
CA LYS A 140 -5.41 27.03 -27.27
C LYS A 140 -6.30 25.87 -26.85
N ASP A 141 -7.37 25.66 -27.61
CA ASP A 141 -8.17 24.43 -27.47
C ASP A 141 -7.36 23.23 -27.98
N LEU A 142 -7.30 22.20 -27.15
CA LEU A 142 -6.59 20.97 -27.48
C LEU A 142 -7.45 20.00 -28.29
N GLY A 143 -8.75 20.20 -28.32
CA GLY A 143 -9.69 19.39 -29.08
C GLY A 143 -9.82 17.94 -28.60
N TYR A 144 -9.43 17.63 -27.36
CA TYR A 144 -9.52 16.27 -26.83
C TYR A 144 -10.92 15.90 -26.38
N ILE A 145 -11.70 16.90 -25.95
CA ILE A 145 -13.05 16.74 -25.46
C ILE A 145 -13.98 17.68 -26.21
N ILE A 146 -15.08 17.13 -26.73
CA ILE A 146 -16.17 17.91 -27.33
C ILE A 146 -17.16 18.20 -26.21
N THR A 147 -17.49 19.47 -26.01
CA THR A 147 -18.45 19.91 -25.00
C THR A 147 -19.68 20.47 -25.70
N LYS A 148 -20.86 20.10 -25.23
CA LYS A 148 -22.15 20.66 -25.62
C LYS A 148 -22.95 21.02 -24.37
N THR A 149 -23.63 22.16 -24.43
CA THR A 149 -24.50 22.64 -23.34
C THR A 149 -25.92 22.61 -23.83
N ASP A 150 -26.82 22.03 -23.07
CA ASP A 150 -28.24 22.02 -23.38
C ASP A 150 -28.92 23.35 -23.01
N SER A 151 -30.22 23.51 -23.32
CA SER A 151 -30.98 24.69 -23.02
C SER A 151 -31.19 24.97 -21.53
N ALA A 152 -30.95 23.96 -20.67
CA ALA A 152 -30.97 24.07 -19.21
C ALA A 152 -29.60 24.44 -18.60
N GLY A 153 -28.59 24.65 -19.42
CA GLY A 153 -27.23 24.97 -18.97
C GLY A 153 -26.39 23.77 -18.50
N LYS A 154 -26.87 22.54 -18.71
CA LYS A 154 -26.11 21.32 -18.38
C LYS A 154 -25.15 20.99 -19.47
N GLU A 155 -23.88 20.73 -19.08
CA GLU A 155 -22.81 20.36 -19.99
C GLU A 155 -22.73 18.85 -20.18
N TYR A 156 -22.55 18.43 -21.43
CA TYR A 156 -22.33 17.07 -21.86
C TYR A 156 -20.95 16.98 -22.55
N PHE A 157 -20.24 15.89 -22.28
CA PHE A 157 -18.87 15.73 -22.71
C PHE A 157 -18.69 14.46 -23.51
N HIS A 158 -17.97 14.56 -24.61
CA HIS A 158 -17.50 13.42 -25.39
C HIS A 158 -15.99 13.44 -25.47
N ASP A 159 -15.33 12.37 -25.02
CA ASP A 159 -13.88 12.23 -25.06
C ASP A 159 -13.46 11.50 -26.32
N ARG A 160 -12.73 12.19 -27.21
CA ARG A 160 -12.27 11.64 -28.48
C ARG A 160 -11.30 10.46 -28.33
N PHE A 161 -10.68 10.32 -27.16
CA PHE A 161 -9.75 9.26 -26.84
C PHE A 161 -10.32 8.21 -25.90
N GLY A 162 -11.55 8.41 -25.42
CA GLY A 162 -12.24 7.46 -24.55
C GLY A 162 -12.52 6.14 -25.26
N GLY A 163 -12.01 5.05 -24.71
CA GLY A 163 -12.07 3.72 -25.34
C GLY A 163 -10.84 3.34 -26.16
N THR A 164 -10.00 4.31 -26.55
CA THR A 164 -8.70 4.01 -27.18
C THR A 164 -7.66 3.62 -26.10
N MET A 165 -6.49 3.22 -26.54
CA MET A 165 -5.34 2.95 -25.66
C MET A 165 -4.89 4.18 -24.86
N ALA A 166 -5.21 5.39 -25.33
CA ALA A 166 -4.93 6.61 -24.58
C ALA A 166 -5.73 6.69 -23.26
N GLY A 167 -6.86 6.01 -23.17
CA GLY A 167 -7.78 6.07 -22.04
C GLY A 167 -8.46 7.43 -21.91
N ASN A 168 -9.20 7.64 -20.83
CA ASN A 168 -9.96 8.87 -20.64
C ASN A 168 -9.06 10.09 -20.41
N THR A 169 -9.45 11.22 -20.99
CA THR A 169 -8.82 12.51 -20.78
C THR A 169 -9.22 13.10 -19.43
N SER A 170 -8.25 13.58 -18.64
CA SER A 170 -8.56 14.23 -17.36
C SER A 170 -9.31 15.54 -17.58
N ARG A 171 -10.47 15.65 -16.92
CA ARG A 171 -11.36 16.82 -16.93
C ARG A 171 -11.33 17.62 -15.64
N ALA A 172 -10.37 17.33 -14.77
CA ALA A 172 -10.25 18.03 -13.50
C ALA A 172 -8.85 18.63 -13.37
N GLU A 173 -8.81 19.94 -13.11
CA GLU A 173 -7.59 20.59 -12.70
C GLU A 173 -7.15 20.06 -11.34
N ARG A 174 -5.86 19.75 -11.20
CA ARG A 174 -5.26 19.40 -9.92
C ARG A 174 -4.19 20.42 -9.59
N LYS A 175 -4.37 21.11 -8.49
CA LYS A 175 -3.49 22.16 -8.03
C LYS A 175 -3.31 21.98 -6.52
N SER A 176 -2.15 21.50 -6.11
CA SER A 176 -1.92 21.14 -4.71
C SER A 176 -0.56 21.58 -4.20
N MET A 177 -0.51 21.95 -2.95
CA MET A 177 0.71 22.19 -2.18
C MET A 177 0.83 21.12 -1.12
N ASN A 178 1.96 20.42 -1.10
CA ASN A 178 2.26 19.35 -0.16
C ASN A 178 3.26 19.84 0.88
N PHE A 179 3.03 19.51 2.15
CA PHE A 179 3.91 19.84 3.27
C PHE A 179 4.41 18.56 3.90
N GLY A 180 5.68 18.49 4.16
CA GLY A 180 6.30 17.35 4.82
C GLY A 180 7.31 17.80 5.85
N LEU A 181 7.37 17.08 6.96
CA LEU A 181 8.40 17.24 7.98
C LEU A 181 8.87 15.84 8.39
N ASN A 182 10.15 15.57 8.15
CA ASN A 182 10.77 14.32 8.57
C ASN A 182 11.81 14.62 9.64
N ASN A 183 11.63 14.02 10.82
CA ASN A 183 12.53 14.13 11.95
C ASN A 183 13.20 12.77 12.19
N VAL A 184 14.52 12.75 12.27
CA VAL A 184 15.31 11.56 12.57
C VAL A 184 16.17 11.83 13.80
N PHE A 185 16.02 10.99 14.81
CA PHE A 185 16.80 11.04 16.03
C PHE A 185 17.77 9.85 16.06
N GLN A 186 19.04 10.12 16.16
CA GLN A 186 20.11 9.14 16.21
C GLN A 186 20.95 9.30 17.45
N ALA A 187 21.23 8.21 18.15
CA ALA A 187 22.18 8.21 19.24
C ALA A 187 23.60 7.88 18.75
N LYS A 188 24.57 8.59 19.30
CA LYS A 188 25.99 8.23 19.23
C LYS A 188 26.32 7.41 20.46
N VAL A 189 26.57 6.11 20.28
CA VAL A 189 26.81 5.16 21.38
C VAL A 189 28.25 4.71 21.34
N LYS A 190 28.93 4.74 22.47
CA LYS A 190 30.30 4.19 22.63
C LYS A 190 30.18 2.68 22.96
N ASN A 191 30.82 1.85 22.16
CA ASN A 191 30.93 0.41 22.41
C ASN A 191 32.42 0.04 22.41
N GLY A 192 33.02 -0.04 23.60
CA GLY A 192 34.47 -0.13 23.74
C GLY A 192 35.14 1.15 23.20
N ASP A 193 36.12 1.01 22.32
CA ASP A 193 36.82 2.14 21.66
C ASP A 193 36.16 2.61 20.37
N LYS A 194 35.10 1.91 19.92
CA LYS A 194 34.39 2.24 18.66
C LYS A 194 33.10 3.02 18.99
N GLU A 195 32.83 4.05 18.18
CA GLU A 195 31.58 4.79 18.23
C GLU A 195 30.62 4.28 17.16
N LYS A 196 29.43 3.89 17.57
CA LYS A 196 28.35 3.43 16.67
C LYS A 196 27.21 4.46 16.67
N LYS A 197 26.65 4.71 15.49
CA LYS A 197 25.40 5.49 15.34
C LYS A 197 24.24 4.50 15.35
N VAL A 198 23.23 4.79 16.15
CA VAL A 198 22.02 3.98 16.28
C VAL A 198 20.81 4.88 16.04
N ASP A 199 19.95 4.47 15.10
CA ASP A 199 18.69 5.18 14.87
C ASP A 199 17.73 4.88 16.03
N LEU A 200 17.31 5.94 16.72
CA LEU A 200 16.38 5.83 17.85
C LEU A 200 14.94 5.92 17.39
N LEU A 201 14.65 6.97 16.60
CA LEU A 201 13.29 7.32 16.22
C LEU A 201 13.30 8.07 14.88
N SER A 202 12.37 7.76 14.02
CA SER A 202 12.00 8.58 12.89
C SER A 202 10.53 9.01 13.02
N TRP A 203 10.26 10.28 12.88
CA TRP A 203 8.91 10.84 12.93
C TRP A 203 8.64 11.67 11.69
N ARG A 204 7.72 11.21 10.88
CA ARG A 204 7.32 11.85 9.63
C ARG A 204 5.91 12.40 9.75
N MET A 205 5.71 13.64 9.35
CA MET A 205 4.42 14.30 9.25
C MET A 205 4.21 14.78 7.83
N SER A 206 2.98 14.70 7.33
CA SER A 206 2.62 15.23 6.01
C SER A 206 1.16 15.62 5.93
N SER A 207 0.89 16.68 5.18
CA SER A 207 -0.43 17.14 4.79
C SER A 207 -0.34 17.81 3.43
N SER A 208 -1.49 18.14 2.83
CA SER A 208 -1.55 18.87 1.56
C SER A 208 -2.72 19.82 1.52
N TYR A 209 -2.59 20.88 0.74
CA TYR A 209 -3.64 21.83 0.46
C TYR A 209 -4.01 21.75 -1.02
N ASN A 210 -5.28 21.50 -1.32
CA ASN A 210 -5.79 21.41 -2.70
C ASN A 210 -6.48 22.73 -3.07
N PHE A 211 -5.88 23.50 -3.98
CA PHE A 211 -6.40 24.78 -4.45
C PHE A 211 -7.58 24.64 -5.43
N ALA A 212 -7.70 23.48 -6.07
CA ALA A 212 -8.73 23.22 -7.06
C ALA A 212 -9.99 22.58 -6.47
N ALA A 213 -10.02 22.33 -5.16
CA ALA A 213 -11.22 21.82 -4.50
C ALA A 213 -12.23 22.94 -4.23
N ASP A 214 -13.53 22.65 -4.32
CA ASP A 214 -14.57 23.60 -3.99
C ASP A 214 -14.69 23.85 -2.48
N SER A 215 -14.34 22.84 -1.67
CA SER A 215 -14.37 22.91 -0.22
C SER A 215 -13.37 21.92 0.40
N MET A 216 -13.12 22.05 1.70
CA MET A 216 -12.21 21.15 2.44
C MET A 216 -10.81 21.04 1.80
N HIS A 217 -10.22 22.18 1.49
CA HIS A 217 -8.94 22.29 0.79
C HIS A 217 -7.77 21.59 1.50
N LEU A 218 -7.77 21.56 2.85
CA LEU A 218 -6.70 21.00 3.65
C LEU A 218 -6.93 19.50 3.86
N ALA A 219 -5.98 18.67 3.42
CA ALA A 219 -6.02 17.24 3.64
C ALA A 219 -5.67 16.88 5.09
N ASN A 220 -6.06 15.69 5.51
CA ASN A 220 -5.75 15.18 6.83
C ASN A 220 -4.24 15.18 7.10
N LEU A 221 -3.85 15.53 8.31
CA LEU A 221 -2.48 15.41 8.79
C LEU A 221 -2.18 13.93 9.07
N ARG A 222 -1.22 13.39 8.34
CA ARG A 222 -0.70 12.04 8.56
C ARG A 222 0.60 12.12 9.34
N SER A 223 0.72 11.31 10.38
CA SER A 223 1.90 11.22 11.22
C SER A 223 2.32 9.77 11.34
N SER A 224 3.60 9.49 11.12
CA SER A 224 4.17 8.15 11.22
C SER A 224 5.43 8.20 12.08
N VAL A 225 5.40 7.48 13.18
CA VAL A 225 6.53 7.33 14.10
C VAL A 225 7.05 5.90 14.00
N ARG A 226 8.32 5.76 13.75
CA ARG A 226 9.01 4.47 13.69
C ARG A 226 10.22 4.49 14.61
N SER A 227 10.39 3.43 15.39
CA SER A 227 11.54 3.21 16.21
C SER A 227 12.02 1.77 16.09
N LYS A 228 13.31 1.58 15.90
CA LYS A 228 13.94 0.26 15.86
C LYS A 228 15.08 0.24 16.88
N ILE A 229 14.80 -0.22 18.08
CA ILE A 229 15.78 -0.24 19.16
C ILE A 229 16.38 -1.63 19.26
N SER A 230 17.71 -1.69 19.09
CA SER A 230 18.52 -2.90 19.38
C SER A 230 18.11 -4.16 18.59
N GLY A 231 17.47 -4.03 17.40
CA GLY A 231 17.06 -5.19 16.60
C GLY A 231 15.98 -6.11 17.23
N LYS A 232 15.63 -5.85 18.50
CA LYS A 232 14.67 -6.68 19.27
C LYS A 232 13.30 -6.04 19.41
N LEU A 233 13.21 -4.71 19.34
CA LEU A 233 11.97 -3.94 19.45
C LEU A 233 11.77 -3.13 18.18
N ASN A 234 10.66 -3.37 17.49
CA ASN A 234 10.21 -2.59 16.36
C ASN A 234 8.87 -1.93 16.71
N LEU A 235 8.83 -0.61 16.75
CA LEU A 235 7.63 0.17 17.02
C LEU A 235 7.23 0.94 15.76
N ASN A 236 5.98 0.84 15.35
CA ASN A 236 5.43 1.60 14.24
C ASN A 236 4.05 2.16 14.66
N LEU A 237 3.95 3.49 14.71
CA LEU A 237 2.73 4.22 15.06
C LEU A 237 2.35 5.13 13.89
N ASN A 238 1.19 4.89 13.30
CA ASN A 238 0.62 5.73 12.25
C ASN A 238 -0.64 6.39 12.79
N MET A 239 -0.75 7.70 12.62
CA MET A 239 -1.88 8.50 13.06
C MET A 239 -2.38 9.37 11.92
N THR A 240 -3.68 9.59 11.90
CA THR A 240 -4.33 10.51 10.98
C THR A 240 -5.22 11.45 11.77
N HIS A 241 -5.05 12.75 11.53
CA HIS A 241 -5.84 13.79 12.16
C HIS A 241 -6.60 14.56 11.10
N ASP A 242 -7.84 14.89 11.40
CA ASP A 242 -8.72 15.70 10.58
C ASP A 242 -8.77 17.13 11.11
N PHE A 243 -8.58 18.11 10.23
CA PHE A 243 -8.65 19.53 10.58
C PHE A 243 -10.07 20.06 10.62
N TYR A 244 -11.04 19.28 10.14
CA TYR A 244 -12.41 19.74 10.01
C TYR A 244 -13.30 19.18 11.12
N LYS A 245 -14.32 19.97 11.44
CA LYS A 245 -15.36 19.56 12.37
C LYS A 245 -16.19 18.42 11.77
N TYR A 246 -16.79 17.66 12.63
CA TYR A 246 -17.73 16.60 12.29
C TYR A 246 -19.10 16.95 12.83
N ASP A 247 -20.09 16.97 11.95
CA ASP A 247 -21.49 17.15 12.28
C ASP A 247 -22.08 15.78 12.60
N THR A 248 -22.39 15.55 13.87
CA THR A 248 -22.94 14.29 14.38
C THR A 248 -24.36 14.05 13.92
N ASP A 249 -25.16 15.11 13.83
CA ASP A 249 -26.57 15.00 13.41
C ASP A 249 -26.68 14.56 11.95
N ARG A 250 -25.80 15.07 11.10
CA ARG A 250 -25.73 14.74 9.68
C ARG A 250 -24.79 13.60 9.34
N ASN A 251 -24.06 13.08 10.34
CA ASN A 251 -23.07 12.02 10.20
C ASN A 251 -22.03 12.30 9.10
N LYS A 252 -21.55 13.55 9.01
CA LYS A 252 -20.59 13.97 7.98
C LYS A 252 -19.62 15.05 8.43
N ARG A 253 -18.50 15.14 7.75
CA ARG A 253 -17.57 16.26 7.88
C ARG A 253 -18.22 17.53 7.34
N ILE A 254 -17.96 18.67 7.98
CA ILE A 254 -18.35 20.01 7.52
C ILE A 254 -17.13 20.84 7.17
N ALA A 255 -17.30 21.81 6.27
CA ALA A 255 -16.22 22.66 5.76
C ALA A 255 -15.77 23.74 6.75
N GLU A 256 -15.82 23.44 8.04
CA GLU A 256 -15.35 24.31 9.12
C GLU A 256 -14.13 23.68 9.80
N TYR A 257 -13.12 24.49 10.05
CA TYR A 257 -11.92 24.03 10.76
C TYR A 257 -12.22 23.81 12.25
N ASN A 258 -11.72 22.70 12.78
CA ASN A 258 -11.71 22.47 14.22
C ASN A 258 -10.60 23.34 14.84
N LYS A 259 -10.99 24.21 15.77
CA LYS A 259 -10.10 25.15 16.47
C LYS A 259 -10.32 25.05 17.97
N ASN A 260 -9.26 25.21 18.72
CA ASN A 260 -9.31 25.33 20.17
C ASN A 260 -9.83 26.73 20.59
N GLU A 261 -10.04 26.94 21.88
CA GLU A 261 -10.49 28.20 22.47
C GLU A 261 -9.61 29.41 22.12
N ASN A 262 -8.32 29.18 21.86
CA ASN A 262 -7.34 30.20 21.47
C ASN A 262 -7.32 30.46 19.95
N GLY A 263 -8.19 29.81 19.16
CA GLY A 263 -8.28 29.98 17.71
C GLY A 263 -7.23 29.19 16.90
N PHE A 264 -6.36 28.40 17.54
CA PHE A 264 -5.42 27.54 16.85
C PHE A 264 -6.10 26.27 16.34
N PHE A 265 -5.58 25.70 15.25
CA PHE A 265 -6.03 24.40 14.77
C PHE A 265 -5.89 23.32 15.85
N ASP A 266 -6.97 22.60 16.07
CA ASP A 266 -7.04 21.44 16.96
C ASP A 266 -7.46 20.20 16.14
N PRO A 267 -6.53 19.58 15.40
CA PRO A 267 -6.87 18.49 14.50
C PRO A 267 -7.27 17.24 15.28
N ARG A 268 -8.50 16.79 15.03
CA ARG A 268 -9.11 15.62 15.67
C ARG A 268 -8.45 14.33 15.21
N LEU A 269 -8.04 13.45 16.13
CA LEU A 269 -7.55 12.13 15.81
C LEU A 269 -8.67 11.25 15.22
N THR A 270 -8.54 10.86 13.96
CA THR A 270 -9.49 9.99 13.25
C THR A 270 -9.05 8.56 13.18
N SER A 271 -7.75 8.31 13.16
CA SER A 271 -7.23 6.96 13.25
C SER A 271 -5.84 6.93 13.89
N ALA A 272 -5.59 5.88 14.66
CA ALA A 272 -4.27 5.55 15.17
C ALA A 272 -4.05 4.04 15.03
N ARG A 273 -2.92 3.66 14.48
CA ARG A 273 -2.51 2.26 14.38
C ARG A 273 -1.12 2.11 14.96
N LEU A 274 -1.03 1.34 16.03
CA LEU A 274 0.21 0.96 16.68
C LEU A 274 0.51 -0.49 16.38
N SER A 275 1.69 -0.77 15.86
CA SER A 275 2.22 -2.13 15.78
C SER A 275 3.60 -2.20 16.39
N THR A 276 3.85 -3.26 17.15
CA THR A 276 5.14 -3.52 17.75
C THR A 276 5.40 -5.02 17.77
N GLY A 277 6.64 -5.41 17.67
CA GLY A 277 7.02 -6.81 17.69
C GLY A 277 8.27 -7.02 18.53
N PHE A 278 8.27 -8.16 19.22
CA PHE A 278 9.38 -8.61 20.05
C PHE A 278 9.82 -9.98 19.58
N ARG A 279 11.11 -10.16 19.39
CA ARG A 279 11.69 -11.46 19.06
C ARG A 279 12.59 -11.92 20.20
N PHE A 280 12.30 -13.11 20.69
CA PHE A 280 13.09 -13.82 21.68
C PHE A 280 13.62 -15.10 21.04
N SER A 281 14.87 -15.44 21.27
CA SER A 281 15.45 -16.69 20.82
C SER A 281 16.54 -17.18 21.77
N GLY A 282 16.64 -18.49 21.94
CA GLY A 282 17.67 -19.13 22.74
C GLY A 282 18.49 -20.08 21.88
N LYS A 283 19.81 -20.03 22.01
CA LYS A 283 20.74 -20.94 21.32
C LYS A 283 20.76 -22.29 22.05
N ARG A 284 21.05 -23.35 21.28
CA ARG A 284 21.35 -24.66 21.85
C ARG A 284 22.66 -24.58 22.64
N TRP A 285 22.72 -25.19 23.80
CA TRP A 285 23.95 -25.25 24.58
C TRP A 285 24.86 -26.32 23.98
N THR A 286 25.55 -26.01 22.91
CA THR A 286 26.67 -26.72 22.36
C THR A 286 27.88 -25.83 22.48
N GLU A 287 29.03 -26.39 22.85
CA GLU A 287 30.30 -25.74 23.15
C GLU A 287 30.56 -24.46 22.36
N ARG A 288 30.95 -23.41 23.09
CA ARG A 288 31.42 -22.14 22.56
C ARG A 288 32.66 -22.40 21.68
N THR A 289 32.46 -22.48 20.40
CA THR A 289 33.48 -22.06 19.45
C THR A 289 33.21 -20.61 19.14
N ASP A 290 34.15 -19.75 19.54
CA ASP A 290 34.17 -18.32 19.22
C ASP A 290 34.26 -18.18 17.69
N THR A 291 33.13 -17.90 17.07
CA THR A 291 33.09 -17.50 15.67
C THR A 291 32.05 -16.40 15.52
N GLU A 292 32.57 -15.28 15.07
CA GLU A 292 31.97 -14.02 14.61
C GLU A 292 30.45 -13.89 14.56
N ILE A 293 29.98 -12.82 15.22
CA ILE A 293 28.61 -12.30 15.10
C ILE A 293 28.41 -11.80 13.66
N VAL A 294 27.83 -12.62 12.83
CA VAL A 294 27.24 -12.17 11.57
C VAL A 294 25.93 -11.46 11.92
N GLU A 295 25.90 -10.15 11.78
CA GLU A 295 24.69 -9.34 11.84
C GLU A 295 23.79 -9.76 10.67
N ASP A 296 22.81 -10.64 10.94
CA ASP A 296 21.77 -10.97 9.97
C ASP A 296 20.70 -9.85 9.99
N THR A 297 20.92 -8.88 9.12
CA THR A 297 19.93 -7.85 8.75
C THR A 297 19.03 -8.41 7.66
N THR A 298 18.18 -9.37 7.99
CA THR A 298 17.10 -9.75 7.08
C THR A 298 15.90 -8.85 7.28
N ASP A 299 15.60 -8.10 6.25
CA ASP A 299 14.50 -7.17 6.08
C ASP A 299 13.15 -7.81 6.42
N ILE A 300 12.50 -7.28 7.47
CA ILE A 300 11.11 -7.60 7.83
C ILE A 300 10.20 -6.53 7.18
N GLU A 301 10.35 -6.25 5.89
CA GLU A 301 9.54 -5.23 5.23
C GLU A 301 8.23 -5.76 4.61
N GLU A 302 7.99 -7.07 4.52
CA GLU A 302 6.86 -7.60 3.71
C GLU A 302 5.64 -8.10 4.49
N ASP A 303 5.63 -8.18 5.83
CA ASP A 303 4.53 -8.82 6.56
C ASP A 303 3.54 -7.84 7.24
N LEU A 304 3.59 -6.54 6.95
CA LEU A 304 2.69 -5.52 7.53
C LEU A 304 1.59 -5.03 6.57
N ALA A 305 1.35 -5.71 5.47
CA ALA A 305 0.15 -5.51 4.66
C ALA A 305 -1.06 -6.09 5.42
N GLY A 306 -2.10 -5.26 5.56
CA GLY A 306 -3.31 -5.44 6.37
C GLY A 306 -4.04 -6.79 6.25
N PRO A 307 -5.26 -6.95 6.85
CA PRO A 307 -5.96 -8.22 6.94
C PRO A 307 -6.49 -8.66 5.57
N GLY A 308 -5.61 -9.19 4.73
CA GLY A 308 -5.92 -9.72 3.43
C GLY A 308 -5.02 -10.90 3.14
N LEU A 309 -5.62 -12.11 3.21
CA LEU A 309 -5.17 -13.35 2.56
C LEU A 309 -3.67 -13.67 2.74
N ILE A 310 -3.40 -14.41 3.80
CA ILE A 310 -2.15 -15.18 3.94
C ILE A 310 -2.03 -16.06 2.70
N ASN A 311 -1.12 -15.72 1.79
CA ASN A 311 -0.79 -16.55 0.66
C ASN A 311 0.17 -17.66 1.13
N PRO A 312 -0.28 -18.91 1.31
CA PRO A 312 0.53 -19.97 1.93
C PRO A 312 1.58 -20.57 1.00
N LEU A 313 1.79 -20.01 -0.20
CA LEU A 313 2.55 -20.64 -1.28
C LEU A 313 3.80 -19.90 -1.77
N LYS A 314 4.24 -18.81 -1.10
CA LYS A 314 5.60 -18.33 -1.40
C LYS A 314 6.61 -19.29 -0.78
N ASN A 315 7.28 -20.05 -1.63
CA ASN A 315 8.40 -20.91 -1.35
C ASN A 315 9.52 -20.14 -0.58
N ARG A 316 9.38 -20.04 0.73
CA ARG A 316 10.57 -19.83 1.56
C ARG A 316 11.40 -21.10 1.45
N LYS A 317 12.56 -21.01 0.86
CA LYS A 317 13.62 -22.00 1.06
C LYS A 317 13.79 -22.15 2.58
N ASN A 318 13.22 -23.22 3.15
CA ASN A 318 13.43 -23.59 4.53
C ASN A 318 14.89 -24.06 4.67
N THR A 319 15.83 -23.15 4.67
CA THR A 319 17.12 -23.39 5.30
C THR A 319 16.81 -23.46 6.78
N LEU A 320 16.80 -24.69 7.31
CA LEU A 320 16.71 -24.95 8.73
C LEU A 320 17.89 -24.25 9.41
N ASP A 321 17.66 -23.04 9.92
CA ASP A 321 18.63 -22.41 10.81
C ASP A 321 18.61 -23.19 12.13
N ASN A 322 19.48 -24.19 12.21
CA ASN A 322 19.64 -25.08 13.36
C ASN A 322 20.35 -24.41 14.54
N SER A 323 20.74 -23.15 14.41
CA SER A 323 21.50 -22.44 15.44
C SER A 323 20.66 -22.10 16.69
N ASN A 324 19.35 -21.94 16.55
CA ASN A 324 18.47 -21.59 17.64
C ASN A 324 17.64 -22.80 18.14
N LEU A 325 17.72 -23.09 19.43
CA LEU A 325 16.88 -24.12 20.06
C LEU A 325 15.41 -23.72 20.03
N TRP A 326 15.12 -22.45 20.29
CA TRP A 326 13.77 -21.92 20.23
C TRP A 326 13.78 -20.45 19.77
N SER A 327 12.69 -20.03 19.15
CA SER A 327 12.43 -18.64 18.84
C SER A 327 10.94 -18.34 19.03
N THR A 328 10.63 -17.19 19.61
CA THR A 328 9.27 -16.71 19.80
C THR A 328 9.19 -15.27 19.31
N ASN A 329 8.27 -15.02 18.39
CA ASN A 329 7.88 -13.69 17.96
C ASN A 329 6.52 -13.36 18.57
N VAL A 330 6.44 -12.26 19.30
CA VAL A 330 5.18 -11.71 19.80
C VAL A 330 4.97 -10.38 19.10
N SER A 331 3.85 -10.20 18.42
CA SER A 331 3.45 -8.95 17.79
C SER A 331 2.16 -8.44 18.37
N LEU A 332 2.14 -7.15 18.68
CA LEU A 332 1.01 -6.41 19.20
C LEU A 332 0.52 -5.47 18.09
N SER A 333 -0.77 -5.47 17.83
CA SER A 333 -1.39 -4.58 16.86
C SER A 333 -2.64 -3.95 17.46
N TYR A 334 -2.57 -2.65 17.72
CA TYR A 334 -3.70 -1.85 18.17
C TYR A 334 -4.16 -0.93 17.04
N SER A 335 -5.45 -0.88 16.79
CA SER A 335 -6.06 0.03 15.83
C SER A 335 -7.23 0.76 16.48
N TYR A 336 -7.23 2.07 16.32
CA TYR A 336 -8.30 2.97 16.70
C TYR A 336 -8.79 3.69 15.44
N THR A 337 -10.08 3.71 15.17
CA THR A 337 -10.69 4.43 14.07
C THR A 337 -11.94 5.14 14.58
N ALA A 338 -11.95 6.46 14.47
CA ALA A 338 -13.04 7.36 14.88
C ALA A 338 -13.33 8.34 13.75
N THR A 339 -13.67 7.81 12.57
CA THR A 339 -14.18 8.64 11.45
C THR A 339 -15.46 9.32 11.90
N ASN A 340 -16.39 8.57 12.47
CA ASN A 340 -17.45 9.08 13.31
C ASN A 340 -16.95 9.14 14.76
N PRO A 341 -16.93 10.33 15.41
CA PRO A 341 -16.46 10.46 16.79
C PRO A 341 -17.36 9.76 17.82
N GLU A 342 -18.64 9.54 17.51
CA GLU A 342 -19.60 8.89 18.41
C GLU A 342 -19.51 7.35 18.37
N ASP A 343 -18.99 6.77 17.27
CA ASP A 343 -18.80 5.32 17.13
C ASP A 343 -17.33 4.96 16.87
N PRO A 344 -16.44 5.10 17.86
CA PRO A 344 -15.04 4.75 17.70
C PRO A 344 -14.85 3.24 17.72
N ARG A 345 -14.24 2.71 16.66
CA ARG A 345 -13.89 1.29 16.57
C ARG A 345 -12.46 1.06 17.06
N LYS A 346 -12.31 0.06 17.92
CA LYS A 346 -11.01 -0.35 18.47
C LYS A 346 -10.77 -1.82 18.17
N THR A 347 -9.55 -2.17 17.85
CA THR A 347 -9.10 -3.57 17.77
C THR A 347 -7.75 -3.69 18.46
N PHE A 348 -7.55 -4.75 19.21
CA PHE A 348 -6.28 -5.03 19.85
C PHE A 348 -5.93 -6.50 19.74
N TRP A 349 -4.98 -6.81 18.89
CA TRP A 349 -4.55 -8.16 18.59
C TRP A 349 -3.16 -8.43 19.16
N VAL A 350 -3.00 -9.60 19.74
CA VAL A 350 -1.71 -10.18 20.10
C VAL A 350 -1.52 -11.45 19.29
N ASN A 351 -0.48 -11.47 18.43
CA ASN A 351 -0.12 -12.66 17.69
C ASN A 351 1.19 -13.21 18.25
N THR A 352 1.21 -14.50 18.50
CA THR A 352 2.39 -15.21 18.96
C THR A 352 2.76 -16.28 17.95
N ASN A 353 4.03 -16.36 17.59
CA ASN A 353 4.57 -17.41 16.75
C ASN A 353 5.84 -17.95 17.43
N SER A 354 5.73 -19.12 18.01
CA SER A 354 6.82 -19.80 18.71
C SER A 354 7.25 -21.02 17.92
N SER A 355 8.52 -21.25 17.80
CA SER A 355 9.09 -22.46 17.21
C SER A 355 10.19 -23.03 18.12
N ILE A 356 10.20 -24.33 18.28
CA ILE A 356 11.14 -25.08 19.10
C ILE A 356 11.72 -26.21 18.24
N ASN A 357 13.04 -26.25 18.10
CA ASN A 357 13.77 -27.35 17.49
C ASN A 357 14.13 -28.36 18.58
N VAL A 358 13.21 -29.31 18.87
CA VAL A 358 13.39 -30.32 19.92
C VAL A 358 14.64 -31.16 19.67
N THR A 359 14.86 -31.52 18.40
CA THR A 359 16.09 -32.11 17.91
C THR A 359 16.45 -31.47 16.56
N GLU A 360 17.58 -31.84 15.96
CA GLU A 360 17.95 -31.35 14.61
C GLU A 360 16.92 -31.75 13.54
N LYS A 361 16.15 -32.80 13.79
CA LYS A 361 15.17 -33.35 12.85
C LYS A 361 13.72 -33.06 13.24
N TRP A 362 13.46 -32.52 14.42
CA TRP A 362 12.12 -32.23 14.91
C TRP A 362 11.95 -30.74 15.16
N ARG A 363 10.96 -30.16 14.51
CA ARG A 363 10.49 -28.79 14.76
C ARG A 363 9.04 -28.80 15.15
N VAL A 364 8.73 -28.12 16.24
CA VAL A 364 7.36 -27.86 16.70
C VAL A 364 7.15 -26.35 16.67
N SER A 365 6.07 -25.90 16.04
CA SER A 365 5.69 -24.50 16.00
C SER A 365 4.29 -24.33 16.53
N TYR A 366 4.09 -23.27 17.28
CA TYR A 366 2.79 -22.85 17.83
C TYR A 366 2.51 -21.43 17.38
N ARG A 367 1.31 -21.21 16.85
CA ARG A 367 0.81 -19.87 16.50
C ARG A 367 -0.48 -19.64 17.23
N ALA A 368 -0.66 -18.45 17.79
CA ALA A 368 -1.87 -18.05 18.45
C ALA A 368 -2.19 -16.59 18.14
N ARG A 369 -3.48 -16.28 18.06
CA ARG A 369 -4.02 -14.94 17.89
C ARG A 369 -5.06 -14.69 18.96
N PHE A 370 -4.81 -13.70 19.80
CA PHE A 370 -5.70 -13.23 20.85
C PHE A 370 -6.32 -11.90 20.47
N ASP A 371 -7.61 -11.76 20.71
CA ASP A 371 -8.27 -10.46 20.74
C ASP A 371 -8.31 -9.98 22.19
N MET A 372 -7.58 -8.89 22.46
CA MET A 372 -7.47 -8.35 23.81
C MET A 372 -8.67 -7.49 24.22
N ILE A 373 -9.55 -7.13 23.29
CA ILE A 373 -10.77 -6.36 23.58
C ILE A 373 -11.85 -7.28 24.10
N ILE A 374 -12.10 -8.37 23.40
CA ILE A 374 -13.10 -9.38 23.81
C ILE A 374 -12.48 -10.46 24.73
N GLN A 375 -11.17 -10.40 24.96
CA GLN A 375 -10.39 -11.32 25.81
C GLN A 375 -10.54 -12.80 25.36
N ASP A 376 -10.52 -13.03 24.05
CA ASP A 376 -10.72 -14.36 23.48
C ASP A 376 -9.55 -14.79 22.60
N LEU A 377 -9.33 -16.13 22.55
CA LEU A 377 -8.39 -16.79 21.68
C LEU A 377 -9.05 -17.08 20.33
N VAL A 378 -8.87 -16.16 19.40
CA VAL A 378 -9.53 -16.21 18.07
C VAL A 378 -9.10 -17.41 17.24
N SER A 379 -7.82 -17.72 17.28
CA SER A 379 -7.28 -18.88 16.55
C SER A 379 -5.96 -19.33 17.14
N HIS A 380 -5.71 -20.63 17.10
CA HIS A 380 -4.40 -21.19 17.41
C HIS A 380 -4.12 -22.42 16.56
N SER A 381 -2.87 -22.68 16.28
CA SER A 381 -2.45 -23.81 15.48
C SER A 381 -1.10 -24.37 15.93
N PHE A 382 -1.00 -25.67 15.84
CA PHE A 382 0.24 -26.41 16.06
C PHE A 382 0.74 -26.94 14.73
N SER A 383 2.03 -26.83 14.50
CA SER A 383 2.69 -27.41 13.33
C SER A 383 3.88 -28.23 13.81
N VAL A 384 3.89 -29.48 13.42
CA VAL A 384 4.98 -30.40 13.72
C VAL A 384 5.62 -30.82 12.40
N HIS A 385 6.92 -30.63 12.31
CA HIS A 385 7.71 -31.03 11.16
C HIS A 385 8.79 -31.99 11.62
N ARG A 386 8.93 -33.11 10.92
CA ARG A 386 9.99 -34.07 11.16
C ARG A 386 10.70 -34.46 9.86
N ASP A 387 12.00 -34.36 9.91
CA ASP A 387 12.88 -34.85 8.88
C ASP A 387 13.23 -36.33 9.15
N LEU A 388 12.80 -37.22 8.23
CA LEU A 388 13.06 -38.67 8.30
C LEU A 388 13.91 -39.02 7.08
N HIS A 389 15.21 -39.03 7.20
CA HIS A 389 16.17 -39.37 6.13
C HIS A 389 15.66 -39.20 4.68
N CYS A 390 14.82 -40.12 4.16
CA CYS A 390 14.22 -40.09 2.82
C CYS A 390 12.82 -39.55 2.78
N TRP A 391 12.16 -39.34 3.92
CA TRP A 391 10.78 -38.88 4.06
C TRP A 391 10.71 -37.58 4.85
N GLU A 392 9.61 -36.87 4.67
CA GLU A 392 9.28 -35.65 5.40
C GLU A 392 7.88 -35.77 5.94
N LEU A 393 7.74 -35.56 7.24
CA LEU A 393 6.44 -35.54 7.93
C LEU A 393 6.08 -34.13 8.30
N SER A 394 4.85 -33.72 7.95
CA SER A 394 4.26 -32.47 8.40
C SER A 394 2.85 -32.72 8.96
N LEU A 395 2.60 -32.22 10.15
CA LEU A 395 1.31 -32.23 10.81
C LEU A 395 0.93 -30.78 11.14
N ASN A 396 -0.19 -30.32 10.64
CA ASN A 396 -0.77 -29.03 11.03
C ASN A 396 -2.13 -29.31 11.69
N TRP A 397 -2.29 -28.84 12.89
CA TRP A 397 -3.51 -28.98 13.67
C TRP A 397 -4.00 -27.62 14.14
N THR A 398 -5.23 -27.28 13.79
CA THR A 398 -5.94 -26.09 14.25
C THR A 398 -7.14 -26.55 15.09
N PRO A 399 -7.03 -26.51 16.43
CA PRO A 399 -8.06 -27.06 17.32
C PRO A 399 -9.37 -26.29 17.26
N SER A 400 -9.32 -24.96 17.06
CA SER A 400 -10.50 -24.08 17.08
C SER A 400 -10.31 -22.87 16.17
N GLY A 401 -11.43 -22.21 15.82
CA GLY A 401 -11.45 -21.00 15.00
C GLY A 401 -11.60 -21.28 13.51
N MET A 402 -11.41 -20.24 12.70
CA MET A 402 -11.51 -20.32 11.25
C MET A 402 -10.40 -21.22 10.70
N GLY A 403 -10.77 -22.29 9.99
CA GLY A 403 -9.84 -23.29 9.49
C GLY A 403 -9.57 -24.46 10.45
N GLN A 404 -10.46 -24.69 11.44
CA GLN A 404 -10.39 -25.85 12.33
C GLN A 404 -10.22 -27.15 11.55
N GLY A 405 -9.23 -27.96 11.94
CA GLY A 405 -8.96 -29.23 11.29
C GLY A 405 -7.53 -29.74 11.49
N ILE A 406 -7.29 -30.89 10.94
CA ILE A 406 -5.98 -31.56 10.94
C ILE A 406 -5.55 -31.80 9.49
N ASN A 407 -4.32 -31.45 9.19
CA ASN A 407 -3.67 -31.79 7.93
C ASN A 407 -2.38 -32.56 8.27
N PHE A 408 -2.38 -33.84 7.95
CA PHE A 408 -1.23 -34.73 8.06
C PHE A 408 -0.71 -35.03 6.66
N LYS A 409 0.60 -34.91 6.48
CA LYS A 409 1.27 -35.21 5.22
C LYS A 409 2.59 -35.92 5.52
N LEU A 410 2.79 -37.08 4.88
CA LEU A 410 4.05 -37.80 4.83
C LEU A 410 4.42 -37.98 3.36
N ASN A 411 5.52 -37.42 2.92
CA ASN A 411 5.96 -37.47 1.53
C ASN A 411 7.45 -37.80 1.43
N VAL A 412 7.81 -38.34 0.26
CA VAL A 412 9.23 -38.58 -0.09
C VAL A 412 9.88 -37.25 -0.43
N LYS A 413 11.10 -37.03 0.02
CA LYS A 413 11.88 -35.79 -0.21
C LYS A 413 12.35 -35.64 -1.65
N SER A 414 12.53 -36.74 -2.38
CA SER A 414 13.00 -36.69 -3.77
C SER A 414 12.04 -35.94 -4.67
N PRO A 415 12.49 -34.94 -5.43
CA PRO A 415 11.65 -34.19 -6.36
C PRO A 415 10.97 -35.07 -7.42
N SER A 416 11.62 -36.16 -7.82
CA SER A 416 11.08 -37.13 -8.82
C SER A 416 10.03 -38.08 -8.24
N LEU A 417 9.90 -38.19 -6.92
CA LEU A 417 9.01 -39.09 -6.22
C LEU A 417 7.97 -38.34 -5.34
N LYS A 418 7.71 -37.07 -5.61
CA LYS A 418 6.79 -36.23 -4.82
C LYS A 418 5.33 -36.74 -4.82
N ASP A 419 4.96 -37.55 -5.78
CA ASP A 419 3.64 -38.15 -5.87
C ASP A 419 3.44 -39.30 -4.88
N ILE A 420 4.55 -39.87 -4.33
CA ILE A 420 4.51 -40.84 -3.26
C ILE A 420 4.30 -40.09 -1.94
N LYS A 421 3.05 -39.96 -1.56
CA LYS A 421 2.63 -39.27 -0.33
C LYS A 421 1.43 -39.93 0.32
N ILE A 422 1.37 -39.85 1.63
CA ILE A 422 0.17 -40.13 2.41
C ILE A 422 -0.30 -38.78 2.93
N GLU A 423 -1.50 -38.38 2.57
CA GLU A 423 -2.09 -37.12 2.99
C GLU A 423 -3.47 -37.37 3.56
N LYS A 424 -3.73 -36.84 4.75
CA LYS A 424 -5.06 -36.85 5.38
C LYS A 424 -5.41 -35.45 5.80
N LYS A 425 -6.50 -34.94 5.25
CA LYS A 425 -7.08 -33.64 5.60
C LYS A 425 -8.43 -33.89 6.27
N SER A 426 -8.66 -33.27 7.41
CA SER A 426 -9.94 -33.27 8.10
C SER A 426 -10.19 -31.88 8.62
N GLY A 427 -11.38 -31.30 8.39
CA GLY A 427 -11.75 -29.97 8.87
C GLY A 427 -13.07 -29.50 8.30
N VAL A 428 -13.59 -28.40 8.81
CA VAL A 428 -14.91 -27.84 8.46
C VAL A 428 -15.06 -27.53 6.96
N PHE A 429 -13.96 -27.34 6.24
CA PHE A 429 -13.95 -27.06 4.80
C PHE A 429 -13.47 -28.24 3.93
N SER A 430 -13.28 -29.41 4.52
CA SER A 430 -12.95 -30.61 3.74
C SER A 430 -14.24 -31.33 3.35
N GLY A 431 -15.04 -30.72 2.48
CA GLY A 431 -16.12 -31.41 1.77
C GLY A 431 -15.55 -32.44 0.79
N PRO A 432 -16.27 -33.53 0.49
CA PRO A 432 -15.84 -34.46 -0.55
C PRO A 432 -15.74 -33.69 -1.87
N ARG A 433 -14.58 -33.73 -2.50
CA ARG A 433 -14.45 -33.32 -3.90
C ARG A 433 -14.93 -34.52 -4.72
N PHE A 434 -16.11 -34.37 -5.30
CA PHE A 434 -16.58 -35.25 -6.38
C PHE A 434 -15.81 -34.93 -7.66
#